data_5baa2d8e5ca191c8bd7c9dce06e8f974
#
_entry.id   5baa2d8e5ca191c8bd7c9dce06e8f974
#
_cell.length_a   1.000
_cell.length_b   1.000
_cell.length_c   1.000
_cell.angle_alpha   90.00
_cell.angle_beta   90.00
_cell.angle_gamma   90.00
#
_symmetry.space_group_name_H-M   'P 1'
#
loop_
_entity.id
_entity.type
_entity.pdbx_description
1 polymer ?
#
loop_
_entity_poly.entity_id
_entity_poly.type
_entity_poly.pdbx_seq_one_letter_code
_entity_poly.pdbx_strand_id
1 'polypeptide(L)'
;MESYTKGNDLSLNSKSKIKVLVHPSDRTGVGYFRSTKPHVTLEELYPDEFHVDIDYTPKYNNEEWLKQYDIIHYHRTFGPYEEMEETLNRLDKLGIVSFMDIDDHWSPGQHHPAYTMIKNSGMDVKIKNNIKLARNIITTTELFADLIRKTNPNVFVLPNAIDPTETQYTPKPESSDRLRIGWLGGSSHLKDLEILKGVSGKLKSEGLIDKVQFVVCGFDLRGTMTIIDQQTGKQTQRPIKPMESVWYQYEKIFTDDYNTISEEYKNFLLSFKKEEYSNIKNEPYRRVWTKPITTYATNYNLFDVSLAPIEEHTFNKVKSQLKVIEAGFHKKALIAQDFGPYTIDCVSGKNSLLVPTSKNHKQWYKEIKKLVNNPNLIIDLGEQLYEDVQKYHIKNVTKERASWYKSLIKK
;
A
#
# COMPACT_ATOMS: atom_id res chain seq x y z
N MET A 1 -12.61 75.34 1.23
CA MET A 1 -12.54 74.22 0.25
C MET A 1 -12.11 73.04 1.00
N GLU A 2 -13.05 72.19 1.39
CA GLU A 2 -12.85 70.97 2.15
C GLU A 2 -12.55 69.82 1.17
N SER A 3 -11.46 69.11 1.40
CA SER A 3 -11.15 67.90 0.69
C SER A 3 -11.51 66.68 1.55
N TYR A 4 -12.60 66.02 1.17
CA TYR A 4 -12.97 64.72 1.69
C TYR A 4 -12.04 63.64 1.14
N THR A 5 -11.26 62.97 1.97
CA THR A 5 -10.65 61.71 1.70
C THR A 5 -11.43 60.61 2.44
N LYS A 6 -12.28 59.89 1.70
CA LYS A 6 -12.85 58.61 2.18
C LYS A 6 -11.75 57.56 2.09
N GLY A 7 -11.25 57.16 3.23
CA GLY A 7 -10.51 55.92 3.38
C GLY A 7 -11.49 54.75 3.24
N ASN A 8 -11.37 53.99 2.17
CA ASN A 8 -11.97 52.66 2.08
C ASN A 8 -11.10 51.68 2.85
N ASP A 9 -11.42 51.47 4.12
CA ASP A 9 -10.99 50.27 4.87
C ASP A 9 -11.78 49.09 4.31
N LEU A 10 -11.29 48.49 3.25
CA LEU A 10 -11.63 47.11 2.89
C LEU A 10 -10.82 46.18 3.82
N SER A 11 -11.29 46.02 5.06
CA SER A 11 -10.93 44.87 5.86
C SER A 11 -11.51 43.65 5.15
N LEU A 12 -10.72 43.06 4.27
CA LEU A 12 -10.94 41.70 3.82
C LEU A 12 -10.89 40.82 5.10
N ASN A 13 -12.06 40.39 5.59
CA ASN A 13 -12.19 39.32 6.55
C ASN A 13 -11.54 38.09 5.90
N SER A 14 -10.24 37.91 6.04
CA SER A 14 -9.57 36.66 5.69
C SER A 14 -10.11 35.59 6.63
N LYS A 15 -11.01 34.78 6.12
CA LYS A 15 -11.49 33.58 6.83
C LYS A 15 -10.25 32.83 7.30
N SER A 16 -10.10 32.60 8.60
CA SER A 16 -8.97 31.85 9.12
C SER A 16 -8.96 30.45 8.49
N LYS A 17 -7.80 30.00 8.02
CA LYS A 17 -7.61 28.66 7.44
C LYS A 17 -7.97 27.60 8.48
N ILE A 18 -8.49 26.46 8.01
CA ILE A 18 -8.66 25.27 8.83
C ILE A 18 -7.28 24.66 9.08
N LYS A 19 -6.88 24.56 10.33
CA LYS A 19 -5.59 24.00 10.73
C LYS A 19 -5.71 22.52 11.03
N VAL A 20 -4.97 21.70 10.29
CA VAL A 20 -4.97 20.25 10.37
C VAL A 20 -3.65 19.73 10.91
N LEU A 21 -3.68 19.04 12.05
CA LEU A 21 -2.54 18.26 12.52
C LEU A 21 -2.66 16.84 11.97
N VAL A 22 -1.61 16.34 11.37
CA VAL A 22 -1.51 14.97 10.85
C VAL A 22 -0.45 14.20 11.61
N HIS A 23 -0.85 13.09 12.24
CA HIS A 23 0.04 12.17 12.93
C HIS A 23 0.15 10.83 12.17
N PRO A 24 1.16 10.66 11.28
CA PRO A 24 1.39 9.42 10.55
C PRO A 24 1.91 8.31 11.46
N SER A 25 1.63 7.03 11.13
CA SER A 25 2.21 5.88 11.82
C SER A 25 3.71 5.71 11.59
N ASP A 26 4.17 6.08 10.39
CA ASP A 26 5.53 5.82 9.93
C ASP A 26 5.91 6.75 8.77
N ARG A 27 7.15 6.63 8.30
CA ARG A 27 7.69 7.36 7.13
C ARG A 27 7.72 6.49 5.86
N THR A 28 6.99 5.38 5.85
CA THR A 28 6.98 4.40 4.75
C THR A 28 5.61 4.37 4.05
N GLY A 29 5.23 3.23 3.50
CA GLY A 29 4.04 3.10 2.66
C GLY A 29 2.74 3.58 3.30
N VAL A 30 2.45 3.15 4.54
CA VAL A 30 1.19 3.52 5.22
C VAL A 30 1.16 5.01 5.51
N GLY A 31 2.19 5.55 6.17
CA GLY A 31 2.29 6.97 6.46
C GLY A 31 2.27 7.84 5.21
N TYR A 32 2.87 7.38 4.11
CA TYR A 32 2.86 8.08 2.84
C TYR A 32 1.46 8.15 2.23
N PHE A 33 0.82 6.99 1.97
CA PHE A 33 -0.46 6.92 1.26
C PHE A 33 -1.66 7.39 2.08
N ARG A 34 -1.62 7.19 3.40
CA ARG A 34 -2.77 7.49 4.26
C ARG A 34 -2.70 8.87 4.91
N SER A 35 -1.51 9.34 5.20
CA SER A 35 -1.32 10.55 6.00
C SER A 35 -0.59 11.66 5.25
N THR A 36 0.68 11.45 4.87
CA THR A 36 1.55 12.54 4.41
C THR A 36 1.11 13.09 3.06
N LYS A 37 1.11 12.25 2.01
CA LYS A 37 0.83 12.70 0.63
C LYS A 37 -0.57 13.28 0.48
N PRO A 38 -1.66 12.67 1.00
CA PRO A 38 -3.00 13.25 0.89
C PRO A 38 -3.16 14.62 1.54
N HIS A 39 -2.44 14.89 2.63
CA HIS A 39 -2.58 16.15 3.34
C HIS A 39 -1.66 17.25 2.81
N VAL A 40 -0.46 16.90 2.35
CA VAL A 40 0.36 17.84 1.56
C VAL A 40 -0.41 18.29 0.32
N THR A 41 -1.01 17.36 -0.41
CA THR A 41 -1.85 17.71 -1.58
C THR A 41 -3.09 18.50 -1.20
N LEU A 42 -3.66 18.29 0.01
CA LEU A 42 -4.78 19.10 0.50
C LEU A 42 -4.39 20.59 0.64
N GLU A 43 -3.25 20.86 1.27
CA GLU A 43 -2.76 22.25 1.38
C GLU A 43 -2.36 22.84 0.03
N GLU A 44 -1.71 22.06 -0.86
CA GLU A 44 -1.34 22.50 -2.20
C GLU A 44 -2.55 22.87 -3.07
N LEU A 45 -3.64 22.12 -3.00
CA LEU A 45 -4.84 22.36 -3.81
C LEU A 45 -5.78 23.43 -3.21
N TYR A 46 -5.73 23.63 -1.91
CA TYR A 46 -6.60 24.54 -1.17
C TYR A 46 -5.79 25.44 -0.21
N PRO A 47 -4.78 26.17 -0.70
CA PRO A 47 -3.83 26.90 0.15
C PRO A 47 -4.47 28.03 0.94
N ASP A 48 -5.61 28.57 0.50
CA ASP A 48 -6.35 29.62 1.23
C ASP A 48 -7.37 29.06 2.24
N GLU A 49 -7.62 27.75 2.20
CA GLU A 49 -8.63 27.11 3.05
C GLU A 49 -8.01 26.23 4.14
N PHE A 50 -6.85 25.61 3.90
CA PHE A 50 -6.21 24.68 4.82
C PHE A 50 -4.76 25.07 5.12
N HIS A 51 -4.34 24.75 6.35
CA HIS A 51 -2.95 24.70 6.77
C HIS A 51 -2.66 23.35 7.41
N VAL A 52 -1.60 22.67 7.01
CA VAL A 52 -1.30 21.30 7.41
C VAL A 52 0.03 21.21 8.12
N ASP A 53 0.02 20.72 9.35
CA ASP A 53 1.21 20.33 10.10
C ASP A 53 1.32 18.80 10.17
N ILE A 54 2.47 18.24 9.79
CA ILE A 54 2.76 16.81 9.89
C ILE A 54 3.72 16.58 11.04
N ASP A 55 3.27 15.90 12.09
CA ASP A 55 4.08 15.63 13.27
C ASP A 55 4.07 14.15 13.66
N TYR A 56 5.25 13.54 13.73
CA TYR A 56 5.44 12.14 14.11
C TYR A 56 5.50 11.93 15.63
N THR A 57 5.63 13.02 16.39
CA THR A 57 5.75 12.99 17.86
C THR A 57 4.93 14.11 18.51
N PRO A 58 3.60 14.15 18.23
CA PRO A 58 2.74 15.24 18.64
C PRO A 58 2.62 15.33 20.16
N LYS A 59 2.43 16.55 20.67
CA LYS A 59 2.21 16.81 22.09
C LYS A 59 0.74 16.54 22.46
N TYR A 60 0.31 15.27 22.37
CA TYR A 60 -1.09 14.82 22.48
C TYR A 60 -1.76 15.18 23.82
N ASN A 61 -0.99 15.45 24.87
CA ASN A 61 -1.48 15.83 26.22
C ASN A 61 -1.31 17.31 26.56
N ASN A 62 -0.85 18.15 25.61
CA ASN A 62 -0.66 19.59 25.84
C ASN A 62 -1.83 20.37 25.22
N GLU A 63 -2.81 20.78 26.05
CA GLU A 63 -4.01 21.49 25.59
C GLU A 63 -3.68 22.82 24.91
N GLU A 64 -2.75 23.61 25.43
CA GLU A 64 -2.37 24.89 24.83
C GLU A 64 -1.77 24.73 23.43
N TRP A 65 -1.02 23.64 23.23
CA TRP A 65 -0.50 23.32 21.91
C TRP A 65 -1.59 22.78 20.98
N LEU A 66 -2.53 21.97 21.50
CA LEU A 66 -3.61 21.38 20.71
C LEU A 66 -4.63 22.43 20.23
N LYS A 67 -4.93 23.48 21.03
CA LYS A 67 -5.90 24.54 20.70
C LYS A 67 -5.66 25.27 19.39
N GLN A 68 -4.46 25.18 18.83
CA GLN A 68 -4.17 25.80 17.54
C GLN A 68 -4.76 25.04 16.34
N TYR A 69 -5.25 23.81 16.52
CA TYR A 69 -5.77 22.96 15.45
C TYR A 69 -7.29 22.85 15.50
N ASP A 70 -7.89 22.80 14.31
CA ASP A 70 -9.32 22.53 14.13
C ASP A 70 -9.57 21.05 13.93
N ILE A 71 -8.62 20.35 13.28
CA ILE A 71 -8.69 18.92 12.91
C ILE A 71 -7.41 18.20 13.36
N ILE A 72 -7.59 16.98 13.87
CA ILE A 72 -6.48 16.04 14.09
C ILE A 72 -6.78 14.75 13.32
N HIS A 73 -5.88 14.42 12.37
CA HIS A 73 -5.87 13.16 11.64
C HIS A 73 -4.73 12.27 12.16
N TYR A 74 -5.04 11.07 12.62
CA TYR A 74 -4.06 10.15 13.19
C TYR A 74 -4.28 8.72 12.69
N HIS A 75 -3.20 7.92 12.59
CA HIS A 75 -3.29 6.52 12.22
C HIS A 75 -3.34 5.63 13.46
N ARG A 76 -4.47 4.92 13.66
CA ARG A 76 -4.78 3.94 14.71
C ARG A 76 -4.79 4.48 16.13
N THR A 77 -3.90 5.38 16.51
CA THR A 77 -3.83 5.98 17.84
C THR A 77 -3.26 7.38 17.80
N PHE A 78 -3.68 8.23 18.75
CA PHE A 78 -3.12 9.56 18.99
C PHE A 78 -2.63 9.64 20.43
N GLY A 79 -1.38 9.23 20.65
CA GLY A 79 -0.79 8.97 21.95
C GLY A 79 -0.84 7.49 22.33
N PRO A 80 -0.59 7.14 23.63
CA PRO A 80 -0.67 5.77 24.11
C PRO A 80 -2.08 5.17 23.92
N TYR A 81 -2.14 3.88 23.59
CA TYR A 81 -3.43 3.19 23.41
C TYR A 81 -4.32 3.21 24.66
N GLU A 82 -3.69 3.17 25.82
CA GLU A 82 -4.36 3.15 27.12
C GLU A 82 -4.98 4.50 27.51
N GLU A 83 -4.47 5.59 26.95
CA GLU A 83 -4.91 6.97 27.21
C GLU A 83 -5.87 7.50 26.14
N MET A 84 -6.25 6.67 25.18
CA MET A 84 -6.96 7.12 23.99
C MET A 84 -8.34 7.72 24.30
N GLU A 85 -9.07 7.15 25.25
CA GLU A 85 -10.38 7.68 25.67
C GLU A 85 -10.25 9.09 26.29
N GLU A 86 -9.29 9.26 27.18
CA GLU A 86 -8.99 10.56 27.79
C GLU A 86 -8.55 11.59 26.76
N THR A 87 -7.68 11.17 25.84
CA THR A 87 -7.21 12.01 24.74
C THR A 87 -8.35 12.48 23.84
N LEU A 88 -9.24 11.60 23.42
CA LEU A 88 -10.40 11.97 22.59
C LEU A 88 -11.37 12.89 23.35
N ASN A 89 -11.65 12.63 24.63
CA ASN A 89 -12.47 13.50 25.46
C ASN A 89 -11.86 14.91 25.63
N ARG A 90 -10.54 14.99 25.68
CA ARG A 90 -9.81 16.28 25.69
C ARG A 90 -10.00 17.03 24.37
N LEU A 91 -9.85 16.35 23.23
CA LEU A 91 -10.07 16.94 21.91
C LEU A 91 -11.50 17.46 21.76
N ASP A 92 -12.51 16.68 22.21
CA ASP A 92 -13.91 17.09 22.19
C ASP A 92 -14.16 18.37 23.01
N LYS A 93 -13.57 18.47 24.22
CA LYS A 93 -13.67 19.66 25.08
C LYS A 93 -13.04 20.89 24.44
N LEU A 94 -11.99 20.70 23.64
CA LEU A 94 -11.32 21.78 22.89
C LEU A 94 -12.03 22.12 21.58
N GLY A 95 -13.10 21.39 21.21
CA GLY A 95 -13.82 21.58 19.95
C GLY A 95 -13.07 21.10 18.72
N ILE A 96 -12.06 20.23 18.89
CA ILE A 96 -11.21 19.72 17.82
C ILE A 96 -11.84 18.47 17.21
N VAL A 97 -12.03 18.45 15.90
CA VAL A 97 -12.55 17.28 15.18
C VAL A 97 -11.42 16.27 14.97
N SER A 98 -11.64 15.03 15.38
CA SER A 98 -10.64 13.97 15.25
C SER A 98 -11.03 12.90 14.23
N PHE A 99 -10.04 12.45 13.43
CA PHE A 99 -10.16 11.37 12.45
C PHE A 99 -9.12 10.30 12.74
N MET A 100 -9.58 9.08 12.99
CA MET A 100 -8.76 7.88 13.02
C MET A 100 -8.67 7.31 11.61
N ASP A 101 -7.49 7.16 11.06
CA ASP A 101 -7.26 6.41 9.82
C ASP A 101 -6.86 4.96 10.13
N ILE A 102 -7.41 4.03 9.38
CA ILE A 102 -7.09 2.60 9.46
C ILE A 102 -7.18 1.95 8.08
N ASP A 103 -6.10 1.33 7.64
CA ASP A 103 -5.91 0.79 6.29
C ASP A 103 -5.91 -0.73 6.21
N ASP A 104 -5.50 -1.41 7.30
CA ASP A 104 -5.45 -2.86 7.42
C ASP A 104 -6.26 -3.37 8.62
N HIS A 105 -6.75 -4.58 8.51
CA HIS A 105 -7.44 -5.27 9.60
C HIS A 105 -6.55 -5.36 10.85
N TRP A 106 -7.14 -5.23 12.03
CA TRP A 106 -6.41 -5.24 13.32
C TRP A 106 -5.82 -6.59 13.71
N SER A 107 -6.32 -7.69 13.15
CA SER A 107 -5.86 -9.04 13.46
C SER A 107 -5.37 -9.75 12.20
N PRO A 108 -4.05 -9.84 11.98
CA PRO A 108 -3.48 -10.56 10.85
C PRO A 108 -3.68 -12.07 10.99
N GLY A 109 -3.54 -12.80 9.88
CA GLY A 109 -3.55 -14.26 9.87
C GLY A 109 -2.33 -14.86 10.58
N GLN A 110 -2.44 -16.12 11.00
CA GLN A 110 -1.38 -16.83 11.76
C GLN A 110 -0.03 -16.88 11.03
N HIS A 111 -0.05 -16.84 9.70
CA HIS A 111 1.16 -16.87 8.87
C HIS A 111 1.79 -15.49 8.63
N HIS A 112 1.15 -14.44 9.10
CA HIS A 112 1.68 -13.08 8.96
C HIS A 112 2.87 -12.87 9.91
N PRO A 113 3.99 -12.27 9.45
CA PRO A 113 5.19 -12.07 10.29
C PRO A 113 4.92 -11.37 11.62
N ALA A 114 3.99 -10.43 11.66
CA ALA A 114 3.64 -9.70 12.87
C ALA A 114 2.60 -10.40 13.76
N TYR A 115 2.09 -11.60 13.41
CA TYR A 115 1.00 -12.25 14.14
C TYR A 115 1.32 -12.45 15.62
N THR A 116 2.44 -13.09 15.91
CA THR A 116 2.84 -13.40 17.30
C THR A 116 3.05 -12.14 18.13
N MET A 117 3.70 -11.13 17.54
CA MET A 117 3.91 -9.83 18.19
C MET A 117 2.59 -9.15 18.52
N ILE A 118 1.67 -9.07 17.55
CA ILE A 118 0.36 -8.43 17.72
C ILE A 118 -0.47 -9.15 18.78
N LYS A 119 -0.48 -10.49 18.78
CA LYS A 119 -1.24 -11.29 19.76
C LYS A 119 -0.66 -11.17 21.17
N ASN A 120 0.65 -11.29 21.32
CA ASN A 120 1.30 -11.23 22.63
C ASN A 120 1.22 -9.84 23.26
N SER A 121 1.24 -8.78 22.46
CA SER A 121 1.09 -7.40 22.95
C SER A 121 -0.38 -6.97 23.14
N GLY A 122 -1.36 -7.80 22.74
CA GLY A 122 -2.78 -7.43 22.74
C GLY A 122 -3.11 -6.28 21.79
N MET A 123 -2.27 -6.01 20.79
CA MET A 123 -2.41 -4.87 19.89
C MET A 123 -3.72 -4.93 19.09
N ASP A 124 -4.16 -6.11 18.68
CA ASP A 124 -5.44 -6.32 18.00
C ASP A 124 -6.65 -5.89 18.86
N VAL A 125 -6.60 -6.15 20.16
CA VAL A 125 -7.65 -5.70 21.12
C VAL A 125 -7.57 -4.20 21.30
N LYS A 126 -6.38 -3.63 21.46
CA LYS A 126 -6.16 -2.19 21.63
C LYS A 126 -6.66 -1.40 20.42
N ILE A 127 -6.30 -1.82 19.20
CA ILE A 127 -6.79 -1.18 17.97
C ILE A 127 -8.32 -1.27 17.89
N LYS A 128 -8.92 -2.42 18.19
CA LYS A 128 -10.37 -2.59 18.17
C LYS A 128 -11.08 -1.69 19.19
N ASN A 129 -10.49 -1.49 20.36
CA ASN A 129 -10.99 -0.53 21.34
C ASN A 129 -10.93 0.92 20.81
N ASN A 130 -9.82 1.30 20.17
CA ASN A 130 -9.71 2.62 19.57
C ASN A 130 -10.72 2.84 18.42
N ILE A 131 -11.00 1.81 17.60
CA ILE A 131 -12.09 1.85 16.61
C ILE A 131 -13.44 2.17 17.31
N LYS A 132 -13.72 1.51 18.43
CA LYS A 132 -14.95 1.76 19.20
C LYS A 132 -15.05 3.18 19.75
N LEU A 133 -13.93 3.75 20.18
CA LEU A 133 -13.84 5.08 20.79
C LEU A 133 -13.77 6.22 19.76
N ALA A 134 -13.26 5.96 18.55
CA ALA A 134 -13.02 6.98 17.54
C ALA A 134 -14.29 7.77 17.20
N ARG A 135 -14.16 9.09 17.03
CA ARG A 135 -15.26 10.01 16.68
C ARG A 135 -15.61 9.90 15.20
N ASN A 136 -14.60 9.89 14.35
CA ASN A 136 -14.71 9.68 12.92
C ASN A 136 -13.60 8.71 12.48
N ILE A 137 -13.92 7.79 11.58
CA ILE A 137 -12.95 6.82 11.04
C ILE A 137 -12.85 6.99 9.54
N ILE A 138 -11.64 6.98 9.03
CA ILE A 138 -11.32 6.93 7.61
C ILE A 138 -10.70 5.57 7.29
N THR A 139 -11.18 4.93 6.22
CA THR A 139 -10.61 3.66 5.74
C THR A 139 -10.51 3.62 4.21
N THR A 140 -9.98 2.52 3.67
CA THR A 140 -9.58 2.42 2.27
C THR A 140 -10.66 1.95 1.31
N THR A 141 -11.58 1.08 1.77
CA THR A 141 -12.57 0.41 0.92
C THR A 141 -13.90 0.24 1.64
N GLU A 142 -14.99 0.12 0.88
CA GLU A 142 -16.29 -0.23 1.46
C GLU A 142 -16.29 -1.62 2.13
N LEU A 143 -15.53 -2.58 1.59
CA LEU A 143 -15.36 -3.89 2.23
C LEU A 143 -14.83 -3.78 3.67
N PHE A 144 -13.89 -2.86 3.90
CA PHE A 144 -13.35 -2.64 5.23
C PHE A 144 -14.28 -1.76 6.07
N ALA A 145 -14.89 -0.74 5.48
CA ALA A 145 -15.86 0.10 6.16
C ALA A 145 -17.05 -0.71 6.71
N ASP A 146 -17.58 -1.66 5.93
CA ASP A 146 -18.67 -2.54 6.38
C ASP A 146 -18.28 -3.41 7.58
N LEU A 147 -17.02 -3.84 7.64
CA LEU A 147 -16.53 -4.55 8.81
C LEU A 147 -16.41 -3.64 10.04
N ILE A 148 -15.89 -2.42 9.85
CA ILE A 148 -15.72 -1.44 10.94
C ILE A 148 -17.07 -0.93 11.44
N ARG A 149 -18.05 -0.69 10.56
CA ARG A 149 -19.41 -0.22 10.91
C ARG A 149 -20.14 -1.12 11.90
N LYS A 150 -19.77 -2.40 11.98
CA LYS A 150 -20.30 -3.32 13.02
C LYS A 150 -19.89 -2.91 14.44
N THR A 151 -18.85 -2.08 14.57
CA THR A 151 -18.32 -1.60 15.85
C THR A 151 -18.51 -0.10 16.02
N ASN A 152 -18.33 0.68 14.95
CA ASN A 152 -18.48 2.14 14.93
C ASN A 152 -19.13 2.56 13.61
N PRO A 153 -20.33 3.21 13.63
CA PRO A 153 -21.02 3.59 12.40
C PRO A 153 -20.40 4.80 11.68
N ASN A 154 -19.58 5.60 12.35
CA ASN A 154 -19.01 6.84 11.82
C ASN A 154 -17.77 6.55 10.95
N VAL A 155 -17.96 5.87 9.83
CA VAL A 155 -16.89 5.44 8.93
C VAL A 155 -17.05 6.07 7.55
N PHE A 156 -15.98 6.68 7.07
CA PHE A 156 -15.85 7.27 5.75
C PHE A 156 -14.83 6.50 4.92
N VAL A 157 -15.09 6.32 3.64
CA VAL A 157 -14.15 5.67 2.71
C VAL A 157 -13.40 6.73 1.93
N LEU A 158 -12.08 6.80 2.14
CA LEU A 158 -11.15 7.53 1.29
C LEU A 158 -10.09 6.54 0.81
N PRO A 159 -10.16 6.10 -0.44
CA PRO A 159 -9.22 5.11 -0.98
C PRO A 159 -7.80 5.66 -1.03
N ASN A 160 -6.83 4.74 -1.18
CA ASN A 160 -5.49 5.14 -1.58
C ASN A 160 -5.55 5.83 -2.95
N ALA A 161 -4.72 6.83 -3.13
CA ALA A 161 -4.72 7.64 -4.34
C ALA A 161 -3.31 7.83 -4.89
N ILE A 162 -3.21 8.03 -6.19
CA ILE A 162 -1.95 8.23 -6.90
C ILE A 162 -1.88 9.67 -7.42
N ASP A 163 -0.71 10.27 -7.27
CA ASP A 163 -0.34 11.50 -7.95
C ASP A 163 0.47 11.16 -9.22
N PRO A 164 -0.14 11.15 -10.40
CA PRO A 164 0.56 10.80 -11.63
C PRO A 164 1.61 11.84 -12.05
N THR A 165 1.69 12.99 -11.38
CA THR A 165 2.73 13.99 -11.63
C THR A 165 4.07 13.62 -10.96
N GLU A 166 4.06 12.69 -10.02
CA GLU A 166 5.29 12.15 -9.44
C GLU A 166 6.05 11.32 -10.45
N THR A 167 7.36 11.54 -10.54
CA THR A 167 8.25 10.87 -11.50
C THR A 167 8.15 9.34 -11.45
N GLN A 168 7.87 8.77 -10.27
CA GLN A 168 7.74 7.32 -10.12
C GLN A 168 6.52 6.73 -10.84
N TYR A 169 5.50 7.52 -11.15
CA TYR A 169 4.32 7.10 -11.90
C TYR A 169 4.35 7.47 -13.39
N THR A 170 5.48 8.02 -13.85
CA THR A 170 5.69 8.28 -15.27
C THR A 170 6.13 7.00 -15.98
N PRO A 171 5.33 6.42 -16.91
CA PRO A 171 5.71 5.21 -17.62
C PRO A 171 6.98 5.41 -18.45
N LYS A 172 7.99 4.58 -18.20
CA LYS A 172 9.25 4.49 -18.97
C LYS A 172 9.61 3.02 -19.15
N PRO A 173 8.83 2.25 -19.94
CA PRO A 173 9.05 0.82 -20.06
C PRO A 173 10.41 0.52 -20.71
N GLU A 174 11.16 -0.43 -20.14
CA GLU A 174 12.33 -1.00 -20.78
C GLU A 174 11.89 -1.96 -21.87
N SER A 175 12.64 -2.05 -22.97
CA SER A 175 12.41 -3.05 -24.01
C SER A 175 12.87 -4.44 -23.56
N SER A 176 12.12 -5.48 -23.94
CA SER A 176 12.49 -6.87 -23.69
C SER A 176 11.92 -7.78 -24.77
N ASP A 177 12.69 -8.81 -25.15
CA ASP A 177 12.23 -9.89 -26.04
C ASP A 177 11.38 -10.93 -25.29
N ARG A 178 11.30 -10.85 -23.95
CA ARG A 178 10.51 -11.71 -23.08
C ARG A 178 9.31 -10.94 -22.54
N LEU A 179 8.19 -11.61 -22.38
CA LEU A 179 7.06 -11.10 -21.59
C LEU A 179 7.49 -11.05 -20.12
N ARG A 180 7.59 -9.84 -19.57
CA ARG A 180 7.99 -9.64 -18.18
C ARG A 180 6.77 -9.63 -17.29
N ILE A 181 6.74 -10.54 -16.34
CA ILE A 181 5.64 -10.73 -15.39
C ILE A 181 6.15 -10.37 -14.01
N GLY A 182 5.68 -9.24 -13.48
CA GLY A 182 6.19 -8.64 -12.27
C GLY A 182 5.30 -8.83 -11.06
N TRP A 183 5.96 -8.95 -9.92
CA TRP A 183 5.33 -8.79 -8.62
C TRP A 183 6.13 -7.78 -7.79
N LEU A 184 5.42 -6.83 -7.18
CA LEU A 184 5.98 -5.80 -6.32
C LEU A 184 5.28 -5.86 -4.96
N GLY A 185 6.03 -6.02 -3.86
CA GLY A 185 5.42 -6.08 -2.54
C GLY A 185 6.43 -6.12 -1.39
N GLY A 186 5.91 -6.30 -0.19
CA GLY A 186 6.68 -6.39 1.06
C GLY A 186 6.93 -7.83 1.52
N SER A 187 7.51 -7.97 2.71
CA SER A 187 7.93 -9.26 3.27
C SER A 187 6.79 -10.12 3.86
N SER A 188 5.55 -9.64 3.85
CA SER A 188 4.41 -10.33 4.48
C SER A 188 3.55 -11.18 3.53
N HIS A 189 4.04 -11.43 2.30
CA HIS A 189 3.25 -12.01 1.21
C HIS A 189 3.63 -13.45 0.83
N LEU A 190 4.32 -14.21 1.72
CA LEU A 190 4.76 -15.56 1.36
C LEU A 190 3.59 -16.47 0.97
N LYS A 191 2.52 -16.46 1.75
CA LYS A 191 1.32 -17.29 1.48
C LYS A 191 0.58 -16.86 0.22
N ASP A 192 0.58 -15.58 -0.07
CA ASP A 192 0.01 -15.05 -1.31
C ASP A 192 0.81 -15.55 -2.53
N LEU A 193 2.15 -15.54 -2.45
CA LEU A 193 3.03 -16.00 -3.54
C LEU A 193 3.08 -17.52 -3.69
N GLU A 194 2.94 -18.28 -2.62
CA GLU A 194 2.91 -19.76 -2.67
C GLU A 194 1.81 -20.30 -3.62
N ILE A 195 0.76 -19.52 -3.86
CA ILE A 195 -0.30 -19.84 -4.84
C ILE A 195 0.26 -20.00 -6.26
N LEU A 196 1.38 -19.32 -6.55
CA LEU A 196 2.05 -19.35 -7.85
C LEU A 196 3.05 -20.51 -8.01
N LYS A 197 3.33 -21.26 -6.93
CA LYS A 197 4.29 -22.36 -6.95
C LYS A 197 3.87 -23.40 -7.98
N GLY A 198 4.74 -23.67 -8.96
CA GLY A 198 4.49 -24.60 -10.07
C GLY A 198 4.23 -23.93 -11.42
N VAL A 199 4.00 -22.62 -11.46
CA VAL A 199 3.81 -21.88 -12.73
C VAL A 199 5.06 -21.98 -13.61
N SER A 200 6.25 -21.73 -13.07
CA SER A 200 7.52 -21.81 -13.82
C SER A 200 7.76 -23.20 -14.39
N GLY A 201 7.53 -24.25 -13.59
CA GLY A 201 7.66 -25.63 -14.06
C GLY A 201 6.70 -25.99 -15.18
N LYS A 202 5.47 -25.46 -15.12
CA LYS A 202 4.48 -25.67 -16.17
C LYS A 202 4.85 -24.93 -17.46
N LEU A 203 5.35 -23.68 -17.36
CA LEU A 203 5.89 -22.94 -18.51
C LEU A 203 7.06 -23.68 -19.14
N LYS A 204 7.99 -24.22 -18.35
CA LYS A 204 9.12 -25.00 -18.83
C LYS A 204 8.66 -26.27 -19.56
N SER A 205 7.76 -27.04 -18.97
CA SER A 205 7.28 -28.30 -19.55
C SER A 205 6.55 -28.10 -20.90
N GLU A 206 6.04 -26.91 -21.16
CA GLU A 206 5.36 -26.54 -22.42
C GLU A 206 6.25 -25.70 -23.36
N GLY A 207 7.54 -25.54 -23.06
CA GLY A 207 8.49 -24.80 -23.91
C GLY A 207 8.21 -23.28 -23.98
N LEU A 208 7.59 -22.71 -22.94
CA LEU A 208 7.24 -21.29 -22.89
C LEU A 208 8.14 -20.48 -21.98
N ILE A 209 9.03 -21.12 -21.20
CA ILE A 209 9.84 -20.43 -20.20
C ILE A 209 10.80 -19.40 -20.82
N ASP A 210 11.28 -19.66 -22.04
CA ASP A 210 12.17 -18.75 -22.77
C ASP A 210 11.45 -17.50 -23.30
N LYS A 211 10.11 -17.50 -23.30
CA LYS A 211 9.31 -16.35 -23.69
C LYS A 211 8.93 -15.44 -22.50
N VAL A 212 9.24 -15.85 -21.29
CA VAL A 212 8.80 -15.19 -20.06
C VAL A 212 9.98 -14.83 -19.17
N GLN A 213 9.88 -13.71 -18.47
CA GLN A 213 10.75 -13.36 -17.35
C GLN A 213 9.91 -12.98 -16.15
N PHE A 214 10.07 -13.68 -15.03
CA PHE A 214 9.50 -13.24 -13.76
C PHE A 214 10.38 -12.15 -13.13
N VAL A 215 9.77 -11.05 -12.71
CA VAL A 215 10.44 -9.90 -12.09
C VAL A 215 9.90 -9.72 -10.68
N VAL A 216 10.69 -10.06 -9.66
CA VAL A 216 10.27 -9.95 -8.25
C VAL A 216 10.93 -8.73 -7.63
N CYS A 217 10.10 -7.75 -7.26
CA CYS A 217 10.52 -6.44 -6.78
C CYS A 217 10.28 -6.28 -5.29
N GLY A 218 11.26 -5.67 -4.61
CA GLY A 218 11.19 -5.36 -3.18
C GLY A 218 12.18 -6.16 -2.33
N PHE A 219 13.10 -6.93 -2.95
CA PHE A 219 14.06 -7.77 -2.25
C PHE A 219 14.85 -6.97 -1.19
N ASP A 220 14.79 -7.42 0.06
CA ASP A 220 15.36 -6.71 1.20
C ASP A 220 15.97 -7.72 2.19
N LEU A 221 17.21 -7.48 2.59
CA LEU A 221 17.92 -8.26 3.59
C LEU A 221 18.13 -7.49 4.90
N ARG A 222 17.56 -6.29 4.99
CA ARG A 222 17.55 -5.52 6.24
C ARG A 222 16.52 -6.13 7.16
N GLY A 223 16.96 -6.74 8.21
CA GLY A 223 16.07 -7.34 9.21
C GLY A 223 16.86 -8.01 10.30
N THR A 224 16.21 -8.19 11.44
CA THR A 224 16.75 -8.90 12.59
C THR A 224 15.87 -10.10 12.90
N MET A 225 16.51 -11.19 13.27
CA MET A 225 15.86 -12.37 13.85
C MET A 225 16.01 -12.32 15.36
N THR A 226 14.90 -12.42 16.07
CA THR A 226 14.91 -12.58 17.53
C THR A 226 14.93 -14.07 17.85
N ILE A 227 15.97 -14.51 18.53
CA ILE A 227 16.14 -15.87 19.02
C ILE A 227 15.77 -15.87 20.50
N ILE A 228 14.83 -16.72 20.88
CA ILE A 228 14.43 -16.93 22.28
C ILE A 228 15.05 -18.26 22.74
N ASP A 229 15.91 -18.18 23.71
CA ASP A 229 16.43 -19.38 24.40
C ASP A 229 15.27 -20.02 25.18
N GLN A 230 14.92 -21.22 24.82
CA GLN A 230 13.76 -21.91 25.42
C GLN A 230 13.96 -22.30 26.90
N GLN A 231 15.20 -22.41 27.36
CA GLN A 231 15.51 -22.78 28.75
C GLN A 231 15.56 -21.54 29.66
N THR A 232 16.14 -20.47 29.18
CA THR A 232 16.37 -19.26 29.98
C THR A 232 15.40 -18.11 29.70
N GLY A 233 14.61 -18.19 28.63
CA GLY A 233 13.74 -17.11 28.15
C GLY A 233 14.51 -15.89 27.58
N LYS A 234 15.84 -15.95 27.54
CA LYS A 234 16.70 -14.85 27.09
C LYS A 234 16.48 -14.60 25.60
N GLN A 235 16.21 -13.36 25.26
CA GLN A 235 16.09 -12.91 23.86
C GLN A 235 17.42 -12.33 23.36
N THR A 236 17.85 -12.79 22.20
CA THR A 236 18.99 -12.25 21.47
C THR A 236 18.57 -11.88 20.08
N GLN A 237 19.11 -10.78 19.54
CA GLN A 237 18.83 -10.34 18.18
C GLN A 237 20.09 -10.47 17.32
N ARG A 238 19.94 -10.94 16.10
CA ARG A 238 20.97 -10.96 15.07
C ARG A 238 20.41 -10.59 13.71
N PRO A 239 21.24 -10.14 12.77
CA PRO A 239 20.82 -9.99 11.37
C PRO A 239 20.29 -11.31 10.81
N ILE A 240 19.27 -11.20 9.95
CA ILE A 240 18.75 -12.35 9.19
C ILE A 240 19.83 -12.78 8.20
N LYS A 241 20.15 -14.08 8.16
CA LYS A 241 20.99 -14.62 7.08
C LYS A 241 20.19 -14.63 5.78
N PRO A 242 20.84 -14.36 4.61
CA PRO A 242 20.13 -14.30 3.34
C PRO A 242 19.22 -15.49 3.05
N MET A 243 19.68 -16.71 3.32
CA MET A 243 18.92 -17.95 3.10
C MET A 243 17.74 -18.14 4.07
N GLU A 244 17.73 -17.42 5.18
CA GLU A 244 16.63 -17.42 6.16
C GLU A 244 15.58 -16.36 5.81
N SER A 245 15.89 -15.48 4.86
CA SER A 245 15.01 -14.41 4.45
C SER A 245 13.77 -14.95 3.74
N VAL A 246 12.62 -14.36 4.02
CA VAL A 246 11.38 -14.61 3.28
C VAL A 246 11.55 -14.28 1.78
N TRP A 247 12.42 -13.34 1.45
CA TRP A 247 12.72 -12.96 0.07
C TRP A 247 13.40 -14.09 -0.72
N TYR A 248 14.29 -14.84 -0.08
CA TYR A 248 14.86 -16.04 -0.67
C TYR A 248 13.79 -17.11 -0.90
N GLN A 249 12.81 -17.23 0.00
CA GLN A 249 11.68 -18.13 -0.20
C GLN A 249 10.79 -17.69 -1.36
N TYR A 250 10.60 -16.38 -1.58
CA TYR A 250 9.89 -15.89 -2.77
C TYR A 250 10.61 -16.28 -4.05
N GLU A 251 11.95 -16.14 -4.11
CA GLU A 251 12.71 -16.56 -5.28
C GLU A 251 12.52 -18.03 -5.61
N LYS A 252 12.51 -18.89 -4.60
CA LYS A 252 12.30 -20.33 -4.77
C LYS A 252 10.98 -20.68 -5.47
N ILE A 253 9.94 -19.88 -5.28
CA ILE A 253 8.66 -20.10 -5.95
C ILE A 253 8.82 -20.00 -7.47
N PHE A 254 9.75 -19.19 -7.95
CA PHE A 254 9.94 -18.93 -9.38
C PHE A 254 11.16 -19.65 -9.98
N THR A 255 12.10 -20.14 -9.18
CA THR A 255 13.41 -20.60 -9.65
C THR A 255 13.78 -22.04 -9.28
N ASP A 256 13.79 -22.41 -8.00
CA ASP A 256 14.49 -23.59 -7.49
C ASP A 256 13.90 -24.94 -7.93
N ASP A 257 12.61 -25.09 -7.86
CA ASP A 257 11.96 -26.40 -8.05
C ASP A 257 12.06 -26.90 -9.50
N TYR A 258 12.43 -26.03 -10.44
CA TYR A 258 12.25 -26.31 -11.86
C TYR A 258 13.50 -26.07 -12.73
N ASN A 259 14.62 -25.73 -12.11
CA ASN A 259 15.87 -25.49 -12.83
C ASN A 259 15.68 -24.54 -14.04
N THR A 260 15.03 -23.40 -13.84
CA THR A 260 14.64 -22.46 -14.90
C THR A 260 15.70 -21.40 -15.20
N ILE A 261 16.80 -21.34 -14.43
CA ILE A 261 17.89 -20.35 -14.55
C ILE A 261 19.25 -21.05 -14.76
N SER A 262 20.23 -20.32 -15.34
CA SER A 262 21.60 -20.79 -15.51
C SER A 262 22.32 -20.99 -14.16
N GLU A 263 23.31 -21.91 -14.13
CA GLU A 263 24.14 -22.10 -12.93
C GLU A 263 24.93 -20.83 -12.58
N GLU A 264 25.40 -20.10 -13.58
CA GLU A 264 26.08 -18.81 -13.39
C GLU A 264 25.17 -17.81 -12.68
N TYR A 265 23.92 -17.68 -13.13
CA TYR A 265 22.97 -16.78 -12.51
C TYR A 265 22.54 -17.23 -11.11
N LYS A 266 22.39 -18.54 -10.86
CA LYS A 266 22.17 -19.08 -9.51
C LYS A 266 23.30 -18.67 -8.56
N ASN A 267 24.54 -18.82 -8.98
CA ASN A 267 25.70 -18.43 -8.18
C ASN A 267 25.71 -16.91 -7.92
N PHE A 268 25.32 -16.11 -8.92
CA PHE A 268 25.16 -14.67 -8.74
C PHE A 268 24.08 -14.36 -7.70
N LEU A 269 22.89 -14.97 -7.79
CA LEU A 269 21.81 -14.78 -6.81
C LEU A 269 22.24 -15.18 -5.39
N LEU A 270 22.97 -16.29 -5.23
CA LEU A 270 23.50 -16.76 -3.95
C LEU A 270 24.59 -15.85 -3.37
N SER A 271 25.27 -15.08 -4.21
CA SER A 271 26.23 -14.07 -3.74
C SER A 271 25.57 -12.87 -3.06
N PHE A 272 24.26 -12.68 -3.24
CA PHE A 272 23.46 -11.54 -2.74
C PHE A 272 24.03 -10.16 -3.10
N LYS A 273 24.72 -10.06 -4.22
CA LYS A 273 25.21 -8.79 -4.75
C LYS A 273 24.05 -7.89 -5.17
N LYS A 274 24.20 -6.59 -4.95
CA LYS A 274 23.22 -5.57 -5.37
C LYS A 274 23.41 -5.10 -6.79
N GLU A 275 24.55 -5.45 -7.39
CA GLU A 275 24.83 -5.18 -8.80
C GLU A 275 23.85 -5.95 -9.68
N GLU A 276 23.55 -5.42 -10.84
CA GLU A 276 22.71 -6.14 -11.80
C GLU A 276 23.57 -7.18 -12.55
N TYR A 277 22.99 -8.35 -12.75
CA TYR A 277 23.65 -9.39 -13.56
C TYR A 277 23.71 -8.95 -15.03
N SER A 278 24.88 -8.98 -15.63
CA SER A 278 25.12 -8.42 -16.98
C SER A 278 24.25 -9.05 -18.07
N ASN A 279 23.91 -10.33 -17.93
CA ASN A 279 23.13 -11.09 -18.92
C ASN A 279 21.66 -11.31 -18.49
N ILE A 280 21.13 -10.43 -17.64
CA ILE A 280 19.80 -10.58 -17.03
C ILE A 280 18.67 -10.73 -18.07
N LYS A 281 18.80 -10.16 -19.26
CA LYS A 281 17.79 -10.24 -20.32
C LYS A 281 17.54 -11.67 -20.78
N ASN A 282 18.53 -12.56 -20.66
CA ASN A 282 18.45 -13.96 -21.07
C ASN A 282 17.91 -14.89 -19.97
N GLU A 283 17.78 -14.36 -18.75
CA GLU A 283 17.31 -15.16 -17.62
C GLU A 283 15.78 -15.13 -17.49
N PRO A 284 15.14 -16.25 -17.14
CA PRO A 284 13.68 -16.30 -16.93
C PRO A 284 13.24 -15.72 -15.58
N TYR A 285 14.16 -15.22 -14.76
CA TYR A 285 13.92 -14.60 -13.48
C TYR A 285 14.81 -13.38 -13.28
N ARG A 286 14.27 -12.32 -12.63
CA ARG A 286 14.98 -11.10 -12.25
C ARG A 286 14.66 -10.71 -10.83
N ARG A 287 15.67 -10.59 -9.98
CA ARG A 287 15.58 -10.01 -8.64
C ARG A 287 15.70 -8.50 -8.76
N VAL A 288 14.81 -7.75 -8.09
CA VAL A 288 14.93 -6.29 -7.97
C VAL A 288 14.91 -5.90 -6.50
N TRP A 289 15.93 -5.18 -6.08
CA TRP A 289 16.08 -4.71 -4.71
C TRP A 289 15.01 -3.68 -4.35
N THR A 290 14.71 -3.59 -3.05
CA THR A 290 13.78 -2.59 -2.50
C THR A 290 14.24 -1.17 -2.80
N LYS A 291 13.28 -0.29 -3.02
CA LYS A 291 13.48 1.14 -3.24
C LYS A 291 12.72 1.95 -2.20
N PRO A 292 13.14 3.22 -1.96
CA PRO A 292 12.38 4.14 -1.13
C PRO A 292 10.95 4.34 -1.63
N ILE A 293 10.04 4.70 -0.73
CA ILE A 293 8.61 4.91 -1.04
C ILE A 293 8.37 5.94 -2.16
N THR A 294 9.26 6.89 -2.34
CA THR A 294 9.18 7.94 -3.38
C THR A 294 9.65 7.48 -4.76
N THR A 295 10.20 6.27 -4.88
CA THR A 295 10.76 5.75 -6.14
C THR A 295 10.40 4.29 -6.41
N TYR A 296 9.78 3.58 -5.46
CA TYR A 296 9.51 2.15 -5.58
C TYR A 296 8.61 1.80 -6.78
N ALA A 297 7.67 2.69 -7.10
CA ALA A 297 6.73 2.45 -8.20
C ALA A 297 7.40 2.50 -9.58
N THR A 298 8.63 3.05 -9.70
CA THR A 298 9.43 2.91 -10.94
C THR A 298 9.67 1.45 -11.33
N ASN A 299 9.52 0.50 -10.39
CA ASN A 299 9.64 -0.93 -10.66
C ASN A 299 8.58 -1.44 -11.66
N TYR A 300 7.42 -0.78 -11.77
CA TYR A 300 6.42 -1.10 -12.78
C TYR A 300 6.95 -0.94 -14.22
N ASN A 301 8.01 -0.16 -14.44
CA ASN A 301 8.66 -0.03 -15.74
C ASN A 301 9.44 -1.29 -16.17
N LEU A 302 9.71 -2.20 -15.22
CA LEU A 302 10.49 -3.41 -15.43
C LEU A 302 9.64 -4.61 -15.86
N PHE A 303 8.31 -4.49 -15.91
CA PHE A 303 7.43 -5.58 -16.32
C PHE A 303 6.24 -5.10 -17.15
N ASP A 304 5.62 -6.01 -17.86
CA ASP A 304 4.52 -5.76 -18.79
C ASP A 304 3.18 -6.18 -18.16
N VAL A 305 3.23 -7.19 -17.30
CA VAL A 305 2.09 -7.77 -16.60
C VAL A 305 2.35 -7.71 -15.10
N SER A 306 1.41 -7.18 -14.33
CA SER A 306 1.45 -7.19 -12.86
C SER A 306 0.71 -8.40 -12.31
N LEU A 307 1.28 -9.07 -11.30
CA LEU A 307 0.63 -10.14 -10.55
C LEU A 307 0.13 -9.62 -9.20
N ALA A 308 -1.11 -9.94 -8.88
CA ALA A 308 -1.69 -9.68 -7.57
C ALA A 308 -2.32 -10.95 -6.97
N PRO A 309 -1.50 -11.96 -6.58
CA PRO A 309 -1.96 -13.09 -5.82
C PRO A 309 -2.30 -12.65 -4.40
N ILE A 310 -3.34 -13.24 -3.82
CA ILE A 310 -3.74 -13.00 -2.44
C ILE A 310 -4.40 -14.24 -1.85
N GLU A 311 -3.98 -14.65 -0.65
CA GLU A 311 -4.61 -15.76 0.06
C GLU A 311 -6.00 -15.36 0.59
N GLU A 312 -6.97 -16.27 0.49
CA GLU A 312 -8.31 -16.07 1.06
C GLU A 312 -8.27 -16.09 2.59
N HIS A 313 -8.26 -14.92 3.17
CA HIS A 313 -8.28 -14.73 4.62
C HIS A 313 -8.97 -13.41 4.96
N THR A 314 -9.61 -13.33 6.14
CA THR A 314 -10.34 -12.11 6.58
C THR A 314 -9.48 -10.85 6.54
N PHE A 315 -8.22 -10.96 6.98
CA PHE A 315 -7.25 -9.85 6.91
C PHE A 315 -7.07 -9.37 5.46
N ASN A 316 -6.86 -10.29 4.54
CA ASN A 316 -6.64 -9.99 3.13
C ASN A 316 -7.91 -9.51 2.40
N LYS A 317 -9.10 -9.96 2.85
CA LYS A 317 -10.39 -9.57 2.26
C LYS A 317 -10.64 -8.07 2.32
N VAL A 318 -10.14 -7.40 3.33
CA VAL A 318 -10.40 -5.98 3.60
C VAL A 318 -9.20 -5.07 3.31
N LYS A 319 -8.14 -5.60 2.72
CA LYS A 319 -6.99 -4.79 2.25
C LYS A 319 -7.44 -3.74 1.22
N SER A 320 -6.57 -2.78 0.97
CA SER A 320 -6.77 -1.84 -0.13
C SER A 320 -6.46 -2.47 -1.49
N GLN A 321 -7.06 -1.94 -2.54
CA GLN A 321 -6.80 -2.31 -3.93
C GLN A 321 -5.59 -1.57 -4.54
N LEU A 322 -4.62 -1.15 -3.73
CA LEU A 322 -3.49 -0.33 -4.20
C LEU A 322 -2.73 -0.97 -5.37
N LYS A 323 -2.54 -2.29 -5.39
CA LYS A 323 -1.90 -3.00 -6.52
C LYS A 323 -2.64 -2.84 -7.84
N VAL A 324 -3.98 -2.78 -7.78
CA VAL A 324 -4.82 -2.53 -8.96
C VAL A 324 -4.63 -1.10 -9.45
N ILE A 325 -4.67 -0.15 -8.52
CA ILE A 325 -4.51 1.28 -8.80
C ILE A 325 -3.14 1.55 -9.43
N GLU A 326 -2.07 1.05 -8.81
CA GLU A 326 -0.70 1.24 -9.30
C GLU A 326 -0.47 0.61 -10.68
N ALA A 327 -0.93 -0.64 -10.87
CA ALA A 327 -0.84 -1.31 -12.18
C ALA A 327 -1.57 -0.50 -13.26
N GLY A 328 -2.76 0.03 -12.94
CA GLY A 328 -3.54 0.86 -13.85
C GLY A 328 -2.82 2.16 -14.21
N PHE A 329 -2.33 2.94 -13.24
CA PHE A 329 -1.59 4.18 -13.52
C PHE A 329 -0.31 3.95 -14.35
N HIS A 330 0.26 2.75 -14.31
CA HIS A 330 1.38 2.36 -15.16
C HIS A 330 0.97 1.64 -16.45
N LYS A 331 -0.33 1.56 -16.76
CA LYS A 331 -0.87 0.89 -17.95
C LYS A 331 -0.41 -0.57 -18.07
N LYS A 332 -0.34 -1.30 -16.95
CA LYS A 332 0.05 -2.70 -16.93
C LYS A 332 -1.16 -3.61 -16.98
N ALA A 333 -1.11 -4.63 -17.82
CA ALA A 333 -2.06 -5.73 -17.69
C ALA A 333 -1.97 -6.32 -16.27
N LEU A 334 -3.09 -6.68 -15.69
CA LEU A 334 -3.16 -7.22 -14.33
C LEU A 334 -3.73 -8.63 -14.34
N ILE A 335 -3.03 -9.57 -13.72
CA ILE A 335 -3.61 -10.87 -13.33
C ILE A 335 -3.76 -10.84 -11.81
N ALA A 336 -4.98 -10.93 -11.32
CA ALA A 336 -5.29 -10.83 -9.90
C ALA A 336 -6.13 -12.01 -9.41
N GLN A 337 -6.03 -12.30 -8.11
CA GLN A 337 -6.95 -13.23 -7.44
C GLN A 337 -8.36 -12.63 -7.42
N ASP A 338 -9.37 -13.42 -7.79
CA ASP A 338 -10.78 -13.04 -7.69
C ASP A 338 -11.24 -13.08 -6.24
N PHE A 339 -10.69 -12.17 -5.43
CA PHE A 339 -10.94 -12.12 -3.99
C PHE A 339 -10.70 -10.72 -3.40
N GLY A 340 -11.57 -10.36 -2.46
CA GLY A 340 -11.41 -9.18 -1.59
C GLY A 340 -11.26 -7.88 -2.37
N PRO A 341 -10.19 -7.10 -2.14
CA PRO A 341 -10.06 -5.75 -2.70
C PRO A 341 -9.95 -5.73 -4.22
N TYR A 342 -9.51 -6.82 -4.84
CA TYR A 342 -9.31 -6.84 -6.29
C TYR A 342 -10.63 -6.98 -7.06
N THR A 343 -11.69 -7.47 -6.41
CA THR A 343 -13.04 -7.54 -7.03
C THR A 343 -13.75 -6.18 -7.09
N ILE A 344 -13.18 -5.12 -6.50
CA ILE A 344 -13.80 -3.78 -6.49
C ILE A 344 -13.77 -3.15 -7.89
N ASP A 345 -12.64 -3.25 -8.58
CA ASP A 345 -12.40 -2.55 -9.84
C ASP A 345 -12.08 -3.49 -11.00
N CYS A 346 -11.70 -4.74 -10.72
CA CYS A 346 -11.31 -5.69 -11.74
C CYS A 346 -12.51 -6.39 -12.35
N VAL A 347 -12.57 -6.39 -13.70
CA VAL A 347 -13.54 -7.12 -14.50
C VAL A 347 -12.78 -8.02 -15.47
N SER A 348 -12.89 -9.35 -15.26
CA SER A 348 -12.11 -10.32 -16.01
C SER A 348 -12.40 -10.25 -17.51
N GLY A 349 -11.33 -10.16 -18.31
CA GLY A 349 -11.41 -10.04 -19.77
C GLY A 349 -11.69 -8.64 -20.29
N LYS A 350 -11.97 -7.66 -19.40
CA LYS A 350 -12.18 -6.26 -19.76
C LYS A 350 -10.97 -5.38 -19.41
N ASN A 351 -10.59 -5.34 -18.15
CA ASN A 351 -9.46 -4.51 -17.65
C ASN A 351 -8.42 -5.32 -16.86
N SER A 352 -8.65 -6.61 -16.69
CA SER A 352 -7.80 -7.52 -15.93
C SER A 352 -8.08 -8.97 -16.31
N LEU A 353 -7.31 -9.91 -15.78
CA LEU A 353 -7.61 -11.33 -15.79
C LEU A 353 -7.75 -11.79 -14.33
N LEU A 354 -8.96 -12.22 -13.96
CA LEU A 354 -9.24 -12.70 -12.62
C LEU A 354 -9.05 -14.21 -12.54
N VAL A 355 -8.28 -14.64 -11.55
CA VAL A 355 -8.06 -16.05 -11.24
C VAL A 355 -9.01 -16.44 -10.12
N PRO A 356 -9.90 -17.42 -10.33
CA PRO A 356 -10.79 -17.90 -9.28
C PRO A 356 -10.02 -18.38 -8.06
N THR A 357 -10.67 -18.29 -6.91
CA THR A 357 -10.12 -18.78 -5.65
C THR A 357 -9.82 -20.26 -5.76
N SER A 358 -8.58 -20.59 -6.09
CA SER A 358 -8.08 -21.95 -6.15
C SER A 358 -6.67 -21.99 -5.59
N LYS A 359 -6.41 -22.99 -4.74
CA LYS A 359 -5.11 -23.16 -4.08
C LYS A 359 -4.02 -23.69 -5.01
N ASN A 360 -4.21 -23.70 -6.33
CA ASN A 360 -3.24 -24.24 -7.27
C ASN A 360 -2.87 -23.26 -8.37
N HIS A 361 -1.64 -23.41 -8.86
CA HIS A 361 -1.04 -22.58 -9.91
C HIS A 361 -1.64 -22.75 -11.31
N LYS A 362 -2.51 -23.74 -11.55
CA LYS A 362 -2.97 -24.10 -12.91
C LYS A 362 -3.75 -22.96 -13.59
N GLN A 363 -4.59 -22.27 -12.83
CA GLN A 363 -5.35 -21.15 -13.39
C GLN A 363 -4.44 -19.95 -13.66
N TRP A 364 -3.50 -19.65 -12.75
CA TRP A 364 -2.49 -18.61 -12.97
C TRP A 364 -1.67 -18.87 -14.23
N TYR A 365 -1.20 -20.12 -14.39
CA TYR A 365 -0.51 -20.54 -15.60
C TYR A 365 -1.37 -20.32 -16.86
N LYS A 366 -2.66 -20.67 -16.82
CA LYS A 366 -3.58 -20.50 -17.95
C LYS A 366 -3.69 -19.05 -18.42
N GLU A 367 -3.84 -18.12 -17.46
CA GLU A 367 -3.94 -16.69 -17.77
C GLU A 367 -2.61 -16.13 -18.28
N ILE A 368 -1.47 -16.55 -17.70
CA ILE A 368 -0.14 -16.19 -18.20
C ILE A 368 0.05 -16.70 -19.63
N LYS A 369 -0.24 -17.96 -19.91
CA LYS A 369 -0.17 -18.53 -21.26
C LYS A 369 -1.05 -17.79 -22.27
N LYS A 370 -2.23 -17.35 -21.85
CA LYS A 370 -3.14 -16.53 -22.67
C LYS A 370 -2.46 -15.23 -23.11
N LEU A 371 -1.75 -14.54 -22.20
CA LEU A 371 -1.03 -13.30 -22.52
C LEU A 371 0.22 -13.56 -23.37
N VAL A 372 0.97 -14.63 -23.11
CA VAL A 372 2.10 -15.05 -23.97
C VAL A 372 1.69 -15.23 -25.42
N ASN A 373 0.49 -15.78 -25.64
CA ASN A 373 -0.04 -16.06 -26.99
C ASN A 373 -0.78 -14.87 -27.62
N ASN A 374 -1.10 -13.83 -26.84
CA ASN A 374 -1.89 -12.67 -27.29
C ASN A 374 -1.29 -11.36 -26.77
N PRO A 375 -0.18 -10.88 -27.32
CA PRO A 375 0.47 -9.66 -26.84
C PRO A 375 -0.41 -8.41 -26.89
N ASN A 376 -1.30 -8.30 -27.89
CA ASN A 376 -2.21 -7.15 -28.00
C ASN A 376 -3.18 -7.07 -26.81
N LEU A 377 -3.60 -8.21 -26.27
CA LEU A 377 -4.47 -8.24 -25.08
C LEU A 377 -3.81 -7.57 -23.87
N ILE A 378 -2.47 -7.59 -23.77
CA ILE A 378 -1.74 -6.93 -22.69
C ILE A 378 -1.97 -5.41 -22.75
N ILE A 379 -1.87 -4.85 -23.96
CA ILE A 379 -2.09 -3.43 -24.21
C ILE A 379 -3.54 -3.05 -23.90
N ASP A 380 -4.48 -3.80 -24.45
CA ASP A 380 -5.92 -3.54 -24.28
C ASP A 380 -6.33 -3.54 -22.80
N LEU A 381 -5.90 -4.57 -22.04
CA LEU A 381 -6.18 -4.67 -20.61
C LEU A 381 -5.53 -3.52 -19.82
N GLY A 382 -4.30 -3.17 -20.13
CA GLY A 382 -3.55 -2.10 -19.44
C GLY A 382 -4.17 -0.71 -19.68
N GLU A 383 -4.55 -0.40 -20.92
CA GLU A 383 -5.21 0.87 -21.26
C GLU A 383 -6.59 0.95 -20.61
N GLN A 384 -7.40 -0.11 -20.66
CA GLN A 384 -8.70 -0.10 -20.01
C GLN A 384 -8.58 0.04 -18.47
N LEU A 385 -7.61 -0.65 -17.85
CA LEU A 385 -7.38 -0.52 -16.42
C LEU A 385 -6.95 0.92 -16.06
N TYR A 386 -6.11 1.54 -16.89
CA TYR A 386 -5.71 2.94 -16.71
C TYR A 386 -6.92 3.87 -16.67
N GLU A 387 -7.87 3.72 -17.62
CA GLU A 387 -9.09 4.53 -17.62
C GLU A 387 -9.96 4.30 -16.39
N ASP A 388 -10.12 3.03 -15.98
CA ASP A 388 -10.99 2.65 -14.87
C ASP A 388 -10.45 3.13 -13.50
N VAL A 389 -9.11 3.32 -13.34
CA VAL A 389 -8.49 3.78 -12.07
C VAL A 389 -8.34 5.30 -11.97
N GLN A 390 -8.70 6.09 -12.98
CA GLN A 390 -8.58 7.56 -12.93
C GLN A 390 -9.37 8.21 -11.79
N LYS A 391 -10.41 7.57 -11.29
CA LYS A 391 -11.14 7.98 -10.10
C LYS A 391 -10.25 8.05 -8.85
N TYR A 392 -9.14 7.30 -8.80
CA TYR A 392 -8.14 7.30 -7.72
C TYR A 392 -7.02 8.31 -7.93
N HIS A 393 -7.16 9.23 -8.88
CA HIS A 393 -6.25 10.37 -8.98
C HIS A 393 -6.31 11.17 -7.69
N ILE A 394 -5.14 11.54 -7.13
CA ILE A 394 -5.07 12.18 -5.82
C ILE A 394 -5.92 13.46 -5.72
N LYS A 395 -6.04 14.23 -6.80
CA LYS A 395 -6.89 15.42 -6.83
C LYS A 395 -8.36 15.12 -6.54
N ASN A 396 -8.88 13.99 -7.03
CA ASN A 396 -10.27 13.60 -6.81
C ASN A 396 -10.50 13.22 -5.35
N VAL A 397 -9.65 12.35 -4.80
CA VAL A 397 -9.75 11.91 -3.40
C VAL A 397 -9.50 13.05 -2.41
N THR A 398 -8.59 13.97 -2.76
CA THR A 398 -8.33 15.17 -1.94
C THR A 398 -9.52 16.14 -1.93
N LYS A 399 -10.24 16.28 -3.05
CA LYS A 399 -11.47 17.06 -3.12
C LYS A 399 -12.55 16.52 -2.16
N GLU A 400 -12.71 15.18 -2.11
CA GLU A 400 -13.63 14.55 -1.17
C GLU A 400 -13.19 14.78 0.28
N ARG A 401 -11.91 14.62 0.59
CA ARG A 401 -11.33 14.91 1.92
C ARG A 401 -11.61 16.35 2.33
N ALA A 402 -11.34 17.31 1.48
CA ALA A 402 -11.59 18.73 1.74
C ALA A 402 -13.07 19.00 2.05
N SER A 403 -13.97 18.39 1.28
CA SER A 403 -15.42 18.52 1.49
C SER A 403 -15.83 17.97 2.86
N TRP A 404 -15.34 16.79 3.25
CA TRP A 404 -15.69 16.20 4.55
C TRP A 404 -15.11 16.99 5.71
N TYR A 405 -13.88 17.40 5.65
CA TYR A 405 -13.26 18.23 6.68
C TYR A 405 -14.05 19.53 6.90
N LYS A 406 -14.42 20.21 5.82
CA LYS A 406 -15.24 21.44 5.91
C LYS A 406 -16.63 21.17 6.48
N SER A 407 -17.25 20.03 6.18
CA SER A 407 -18.61 19.71 6.66
C SER A 407 -18.69 19.48 8.17
N LEU A 408 -17.60 19.08 8.81
CA LEU A 408 -17.53 18.76 10.23
C LEU A 408 -17.04 19.94 11.09
N ILE A 409 -16.41 20.95 10.49
CA ILE A 409 -16.02 22.17 11.20
C ILE A 409 -17.23 23.10 11.28
N LYS A 410 -17.81 23.19 12.48
CA LYS A 410 -18.83 24.17 12.78
C LYS A 410 -18.13 25.53 12.95
N LYS A 411 -18.22 26.39 11.95
CA LYS A 411 -17.84 27.81 12.07
C LYS A 411 -19.00 28.66 12.47
#